data_67ac132bfd661931456a6a8185183f42
#
_entry.id   67ac132bfd661931456a6a8185183f42
#
_cell.length_a   1.000
_cell.length_b   1.000
_cell.length_c   1.000
_cell.angle_alpha   90.00
_cell.angle_beta   90.00
_cell.angle_gamma   90.00
#
_symmetry.space_group_name_H-M   'P 1'
#
loop_
_entity.id
_entity.type
_entity.pdbx_description
1 polymer ?
#
loop_
_entity_poly.entity_id
_entity_poly.type
_entity_poly.pdbx_seq_one_letter_code
_entity_poly.pdbx_strand_id
1 'polypeptide(L)'
;MSRAAAHDSDTHQSPQKSQNKSLHGAGLEFPRVFSRADTDPFDECEWEVRSAVIGSERGEVVFEQRDVEIPKSWSQTATNIVVSKYFRGQLGTTGRESSVRQLIGRVVDTITKWAEEQEYFAGTDDLNAFSDDLKYLLVNQKAAFNSPVWFNCGFEPTPQCSACFINSVDDTMESILTLAKTEGMLFKFGSGTGSNLSAIRSSREVLAGGGTASGPVSFMKGYDAFAGVIKSGGKTRRAAKMVILNAEHPDIVDFINCKVDEERKAWALIDAGYDGSFTGPAYASVFFQNSNNSVRVTDDFMRLALDGGEWQTRAVTDGRVMDTYEANELLQMISEGTYVCGDPGMQFDTTINDWHTCPNASRINASNPCSEYMFLDDSACNLASLNLMQFIKDGDQGEFDVEKFCAAVRTLITAQEIIVGNASYPTPAIGRNSHNYRPLGLGYA
;
A
#
# COMPACT_ATOMS: atom_id res chain seq x y z
N MET A 1 -1.95 -8.87 59.17
CA MET A 1 -1.59 -7.47 59.01
C MET A 1 -1.57 -7.15 57.51
N SER A 2 -2.56 -6.37 57.14
CA SER A 2 -2.95 -5.89 55.84
C SER A 2 -1.87 -5.02 55.18
N ARG A 3 -1.66 -5.18 53.86
CA ARG A 3 -1.35 -4.05 52.99
C ARG A 3 -1.96 -4.33 51.61
N ALA A 4 -2.96 -3.54 51.30
CA ALA A 4 -3.59 -3.43 50.00
C ALA A 4 -2.62 -2.80 49.02
N ALA A 5 -2.51 -3.36 47.81
CA ALA A 5 -1.87 -2.73 46.68
C ALA A 5 -2.90 -1.88 45.93
N ALA A 6 -2.59 -0.62 45.76
CA ALA A 6 -3.38 0.35 45.01
C ALA A 6 -3.32 0.07 43.50
N HIS A 7 -4.48 0.07 42.88
CA HIS A 7 -4.62 0.16 41.42
C HIS A 7 -4.26 1.59 41.00
N ASP A 8 -3.19 1.71 40.22
CA ASP A 8 -2.89 2.91 39.44
C ASP A 8 -3.73 2.89 38.17
N SER A 9 -4.63 3.82 38.06
CA SER A 9 -5.41 4.09 36.87
C SER A 9 -4.58 5.00 35.95
N ASP A 10 -3.95 4.42 34.96
CA ASP A 10 -3.32 5.19 33.89
C ASP A 10 -4.39 5.91 33.05
N THR A 11 -4.55 7.17 33.34
CA THR A 11 -5.30 8.11 32.52
C THR A 11 -4.53 8.36 31.22
N HIS A 12 -5.10 7.94 30.09
CA HIS A 12 -4.70 8.35 28.77
C HIS A 12 -4.70 9.88 28.64
N GLN A 13 -3.57 10.50 28.84
CA GLN A 13 -3.34 11.88 28.43
C GLN A 13 -3.17 11.93 26.91
N SER A 14 -4.13 12.58 26.26
CA SER A 14 -3.98 13.02 24.87
C SER A 14 -2.69 13.84 24.72
N PRO A 15 -1.93 13.68 23.63
CA PRO A 15 -0.73 14.46 23.42
C PRO A 15 -1.09 15.94 23.42
N GLN A 16 -0.47 16.69 24.34
CA GLN A 16 -0.55 18.15 24.37
C GLN A 16 -0.10 18.67 23.00
N LYS A 17 -0.99 19.42 22.33
CA LYS A 17 -0.64 20.25 21.18
C LYS A 17 0.53 21.14 21.61
N SER A 18 1.72 20.84 21.10
CA SER A 18 2.85 21.77 21.20
C SER A 18 2.43 23.07 20.53
N GLN A 19 2.36 24.16 21.29
CA GLN A 19 2.22 25.50 20.74
C GLN A 19 3.52 25.80 19.98
N ASN A 20 3.61 25.36 18.72
CA ASN A 20 4.57 25.90 17.78
C ASN A 20 4.14 27.34 17.50
N LYS A 21 4.94 28.28 17.97
CA LYS A 21 4.88 29.65 17.50
C LYS A 21 4.97 29.61 15.97
N SER A 22 3.89 30.00 15.30
CA SER A 22 3.81 30.13 13.85
C SER A 22 4.99 30.94 13.34
N LEU A 23 5.85 30.33 12.56
CA LEU A 23 6.57 31.02 11.52
C LEU A 23 5.49 31.41 10.52
N HIS A 24 4.93 32.61 10.62
CA HIS A 24 4.01 33.20 9.64
C HIS A 24 4.81 33.46 8.36
N GLY A 25 5.06 32.41 7.56
CA GLY A 25 5.26 32.56 6.14
C GLY A 25 3.89 32.82 5.50
N ALA A 26 3.83 33.64 4.45
CA ALA A 26 2.65 33.72 3.61
C ALA A 26 2.31 32.30 3.14
N GLY A 27 1.01 31.88 3.26
CA GLY A 27 0.56 30.59 2.78
C GLY A 27 0.82 30.43 1.27
N LEU A 28 0.49 29.27 0.72
CA LEU A 28 0.68 28.99 -0.71
C LEU A 28 -0.22 29.86 -1.56
N GLU A 29 0.34 30.59 -2.52
CA GLU A 29 -0.40 31.14 -3.63
C GLU A 29 -0.74 30.04 -4.62
N PHE A 30 -2.03 29.89 -4.96
CA PHE A 30 -2.50 28.79 -5.80
C PHE A 30 -3.26 29.33 -7.03
N PRO A 31 -2.62 29.39 -8.21
CA PRO A 31 -3.25 29.84 -9.42
C PRO A 31 -4.30 28.85 -9.90
N ARG A 32 -5.50 29.33 -10.18
CA ARG A 32 -6.59 28.53 -10.79
C ARG A 32 -6.24 28.21 -12.25
N VAL A 33 -6.33 26.96 -12.65
CA VAL A 33 -5.93 26.50 -14.00
C VAL A 33 -7.04 25.70 -14.70
N PHE A 34 -7.77 24.86 -13.96
CA PHE A 34 -8.72 23.92 -14.55
C PHE A 34 -10.17 24.38 -14.39
N SER A 35 -10.49 25.05 -13.33
CA SER A 35 -11.84 25.45 -12.95
C SER A 35 -12.10 26.94 -13.19
N ARG A 36 -13.35 27.38 -13.06
CA ARG A 36 -13.77 28.77 -13.13
C ARG A 36 -14.20 29.27 -11.75
N ALA A 37 -13.92 30.54 -11.44
CA ALA A 37 -14.20 31.07 -10.11
C ALA A 37 -15.68 31.03 -9.71
N ASP A 38 -16.57 31.18 -10.68
CA ASP A 38 -18.02 31.35 -10.44
C ASP A 38 -18.85 30.09 -10.77
N THR A 39 -18.20 28.96 -10.99
CA THR A 39 -18.87 27.73 -11.42
C THR A 39 -18.29 26.52 -10.67
N ASP A 40 -19.16 25.75 -10.00
CA ASP A 40 -18.74 24.47 -9.42
C ASP A 40 -18.37 23.50 -10.57
N PRO A 41 -17.19 22.86 -10.52
CA PRO A 41 -16.75 21.90 -11.54
C PRO A 41 -17.74 20.76 -11.81
N PHE A 42 -18.57 20.42 -10.83
CA PHE A 42 -19.64 19.44 -11.05
C PHE A 42 -20.74 19.97 -11.98
N ASP A 43 -20.98 21.26 -12.04
CA ASP A 43 -22.01 21.87 -12.90
C ASP A 43 -21.52 22.05 -14.35
N GLU A 44 -20.22 21.88 -14.59
CA GLU A 44 -19.65 21.82 -15.94
C GLU A 44 -19.78 20.42 -16.58
N CYS A 45 -20.16 19.40 -15.80
CA CYS A 45 -20.34 18.04 -16.27
C CYS A 45 -21.80 17.75 -16.67
N GLU A 46 -21.99 17.02 -17.76
CA GLU A 46 -23.28 16.36 -18.03
C GLU A 46 -23.43 15.12 -17.16
N TRP A 47 -24.54 15.00 -16.47
CA TRP A 47 -24.84 13.89 -15.57
C TRP A 47 -25.93 13.02 -16.13
N GLU A 48 -25.87 11.72 -15.84
CA GLU A 48 -26.95 10.77 -16.14
C GLU A 48 -27.12 9.76 -15.00
N VAL A 49 -28.29 9.13 -14.96
CA VAL A 49 -28.62 8.09 -13.99
C VAL A 49 -28.37 6.73 -14.62
N ARG A 50 -27.60 5.89 -13.97
CA ARG A 50 -27.25 4.54 -14.43
C ARG A 50 -27.54 3.48 -13.37
N SER A 51 -27.51 2.22 -13.79
CA SER A 51 -27.43 1.06 -12.91
C SER A 51 -26.02 0.48 -12.96
N ALA A 52 -25.46 0.18 -11.80
CA ALA A 52 -24.19 -0.54 -11.66
C ALA A 52 -24.47 -2.00 -11.33
N VAL A 53 -24.05 -2.92 -12.20
CA VAL A 53 -24.30 -4.35 -12.06
C VAL A 53 -23.00 -5.13 -12.27
N ILE A 54 -22.74 -6.09 -11.36
CA ILE A 54 -21.63 -7.04 -11.48
C ILE A 54 -22.21 -8.45 -11.46
N GLY A 55 -21.95 -9.22 -12.51
CA GLY A 55 -22.28 -10.64 -12.61
C GLY A 55 -21.13 -11.54 -12.17
N SER A 56 -21.43 -12.75 -11.73
CA SER A 56 -20.48 -13.85 -11.59
C SER A 56 -20.15 -14.45 -12.95
N GLU A 57 -19.12 -15.29 -13.03
CA GLU A 57 -18.81 -16.07 -14.25
C GLU A 57 -19.97 -16.98 -14.70
N ARG A 58 -20.88 -17.33 -13.78
CA ARG A 58 -22.09 -18.11 -14.04
C ARG A 58 -23.30 -17.27 -14.44
N GLY A 59 -23.12 -15.93 -14.60
CA GLY A 59 -24.19 -15.00 -14.99
C GLY A 59 -25.11 -14.58 -13.84
N GLU A 60 -24.87 -14.98 -12.61
CA GLU A 60 -25.65 -14.53 -11.44
C GLU A 60 -25.25 -13.12 -11.05
N VAL A 61 -26.23 -12.27 -10.70
CA VAL A 61 -25.96 -10.90 -10.21
C VAL A 61 -25.39 -10.98 -8.80
N VAL A 62 -24.12 -10.57 -8.65
CA VAL A 62 -23.41 -10.51 -7.37
C VAL A 62 -23.57 -9.15 -6.69
N PHE A 63 -23.71 -8.09 -7.46
CA PHE A 63 -23.88 -6.73 -6.98
C PHE A 63 -24.79 -5.95 -7.93
N GLU A 64 -25.77 -5.22 -7.38
CA GLU A 64 -26.60 -4.28 -8.12
C GLU A 64 -26.87 -3.04 -7.27
N GLN A 65 -26.68 -1.86 -7.85
CA GLN A 65 -27.19 -0.59 -7.33
C GLN A 65 -27.78 0.22 -8.49
N ARG A 66 -29.05 0.54 -8.40
CA ARG A 66 -29.79 1.34 -9.40
C ARG A 66 -29.77 2.81 -9.01
N ASP A 67 -30.19 3.64 -9.95
CA ASP A 67 -30.38 5.08 -9.77
C ASP A 67 -29.14 5.80 -9.24
N VAL A 68 -27.98 5.48 -9.82
CA VAL A 68 -26.71 6.11 -9.46
C VAL A 68 -26.41 7.27 -10.44
N GLU A 69 -26.12 8.46 -9.90
CA GLU A 69 -25.78 9.63 -10.68
C GLU A 69 -24.28 9.61 -11.02
N ILE A 70 -23.98 9.58 -12.31
CA ILE A 70 -22.61 9.42 -12.85
C ILE A 70 -22.39 10.47 -13.95
N PRO A 71 -21.17 11.04 -14.10
CA PRO A 71 -20.86 11.85 -15.28
C PRO A 71 -21.03 11.05 -16.56
N LYS A 72 -21.73 11.61 -17.53
CA LYS A 72 -22.06 10.93 -18.81
C LYS A 72 -20.81 10.47 -19.58
N SER A 73 -19.68 11.18 -19.39
CA SER A 73 -18.39 10.85 -20.01
C SER A 73 -17.75 9.58 -19.45
N TRP A 74 -18.16 9.11 -18.25
CA TRP A 74 -17.57 7.91 -17.65
C TRP A 74 -18.06 6.63 -18.35
N SER A 75 -17.17 5.65 -18.49
CA SER A 75 -17.55 4.35 -19.04
C SER A 75 -18.45 3.55 -18.07
N GLN A 76 -19.21 2.57 -18.60
CA GLN A 76 -19.99 1.66 -17.76
C GLN A 76 -19.09 0.84 -16.82
N THR A 77 -17.88 0.47 -17.28
CA THR A 77 -16.89 -0.23 -16.46
C THR A 77 -16.45 0.62 -15.27
N ALA A 78 -16.14 1.90 -15.50
CA ALA A 78 -15.81 2.85 -14.43
C ALA A 78 -16.97 3.00 -13.45
N THR A 79 -18.21 3.12 -13.95
CA THR A 79 -19.43 3.15 -13.13
C THR A 79 -19.53 1.93 -12.22
N ASN A 80 -19.43 0.72 -12.78
CA ASN A 80 -19.56 -0.53 -12.03
C ASN A 80 -18.48 -0.64 -10.93
N ILE A 81 -17.24 -0.29 -11.25
CA ILE A 81 -16.13 -0.34 -10.30
C ILE A 81 -16.33 0.68 -9.17
N VAL A 82 -16.60 1.94 -9.49
CA VAL A 82 -16.71 3.00 -8.50
C VAL A 82 -17.88 2.75 -7.55
N VAL A 83 -19.04 2.43 -8.10
CA VAL A 83 -20.24 2.18 -7.29
C VAL A 83 -20.07 0.95 -6.39
N SER A 84 -19.56 -0.15 -6.93
CA SER A 84 -19.40 -1.39 -6.14
C SER A 84 -18.30 -1.34 -5.11
N LYS A 85 -17.18 -0.66 -5.41
CA LYS A 85 -15.99 -0.69 -4.57
C LYS A 85 -15.82 0.53 -3.67
N TYR A 86 -16.18 1.74 -4.16
CA TYR A 86 -15.80 3.00 -3.51
C TYR A 86 -16.95 3.75 -2.86
N PHE A 87 -18.19 3.63 -3.35
CA PHE A 87 -19.33 4.23 -2.65
C PHE A 87 -19.44 3.72 -1.22
N ARG A 88 -19.65 4.64 -0.27
CA ARG A 88 -19.73 4.35 1.17
C ARG A 88 -21.19 4.19 1.62
N GLY A 89 -21.37 3.67 2.82
CA GLY A 89 -22.68 3.35 3.36
C GLY A 89 -23.19 1.95 3.00
N GLN A 90 -24.17 1.45 3.76
CA GLN A 90 -24.74 0.14 3.54
C GLN A 90 -25.72 0.18 2.35
N LEU A 91 -25.57 -0.77 1.43
CA LEU A 91 -26.47 -0.91 0.28
C LEU A 91 -27.93 -1.02 0.74
N GLY A 92 -28.84 -0.29 0.06
CA GLY A 92 -30.27 -0.26 0.40
C GLY A 92 -30.64 0.67 1.54
N THR A 93 -29.72 1.45 2.10
CA THR A 93 -30.01 2.45 3.13
C THR A 93 -29.83 3.88 2.59
N THR A 94 -30.47 4.86 3.25
CA THR A 94 -30.32 6.30 2.91
C THR A 94 -28.91 6.84 3.14
N GLY A 95 -28.07 6.15 3.93
CA GLY A 95 -26.67 6.51 4.14
C GLY A 95 -25.73 5.98 3.05
N ARG A 96 -26.26 5.25 2.06
CA ARG A 96 -25.45 4.79 0.91
C ARG A 96 -25.28 5.91 -0.10
N GLU A 97 -24.04 6.19 -0.50
CA GLU A 97 -23.75 7.09 -1.61
C GLU A 97 -24.47 6.63 -2.88
N SER A 98 -25.06 7.55 -3.60
CA SER A 98 -25.79 7.32 -4.85
C SER A 98 -25.30 8.20 -6.01
N SER A 99 -24.27 9.04 -5.77
CA SER A 99 -23.72 9.96 -6.77
C SER A 99 -22.20 10.04 -6.67
N VAL A 100 -21.53 10.16 -7.81
CA VAL A 100 -20.11 10.49 -7.88
C VAL A 100 -19.83 11.88 -7.27
N ARG A 101 -20.81 12.80 -7.31
CA ARG A 101 -20.69 14.09 -6.59
C ARG A 101 -20.47 13.89 -5.10
N GLN A 102 -21.19 12.94 -4.48
CA GLN A 102 -21.04 12.65 -3.06
C GLN A 102 -19.67 12.03 -2.75
N LEU A 103 -19.23 11.08 -3.57
CA LEU A 103 -17.93 10.43 -3.39
C LEU A 103 -16.76 11.45 -3.48
N ILE A 104 -16.71 12.22 -4.57
CA ILE A 104 -15.65 13.19 -4.80
C ILE A 104 -15.76 14.35 -3.80
N GLY A 105 -16.97 14.88 -3.59
CA GLY A 105 -17.22 15.97 -2.63
C GLY A 105 -16.74 15.59 -1.24
N ARG A 106 -17.10 14.42 -0.74
CA ARG A 106 -16.65 13.95 0.58
C ARG A 106 -15.13 14.00 0.75
N VAL A 107 -14.37 13.58 -0.26
CA VAL A 107 -12.91 13.59 -0.22
C VAL A 107 -12.35 15.01 -0.35
N VAL A 108 -12.81 15.77 -1.34
CA VAL A 108 -12.32 17.13 -1.60
C VAL A 108 -12.65 18.07 -0.45
N ASP A 109 -13.90 18.05 0.03
CA ASP A 109 -14.34 18.92 1.14
C ASP A 109 -13.55 18.63 2.43
N THR A 110 -13.21 17.35 2.67
CA THR A 110 -12.39 16.98 3.82
C THR A 110 -10.96 17.51 3.70
N ILE A 111 -10.33 17.37 2.52
CA ILE A 111 -8.98 17.88 2.26
C ILE A 111 -8.98 19.42 2.36
N THR A 112 -9.98 20.07 1.77
CA THR A 112 -10.13 21.54 1.80
C THR A 112 -10.30 22.05 3.23
N LYS A 113 -11.12 21.37 4.04
CA LYS A 113 -11.29 21.70 5.47
C LYS A 113 -9.97 21.58 6.24
N TRP A 114 -9.20 20.51 6.04
CA TRP A 114 -7.88 20.37 6.67
C TRP A 114 -6.91 21.47 6.24
N ALA A 115 -6.95 21.84 4.94
CA ALA A 115 -6.12 22.92 4.42
C ALA A 115 -6.48 24.27 5.04
N GLU A 116 -7.78 24.57 5.22
CA GLU A 116 -8.28 25.78 5.87
C GLU A 116 -7.88 25.81 7.35
N GLU A 117 -8.15 24.75 8.10
CA GLU A 117 -7.84 24.64 9.54
C GLU A 117 -6.33 24.79 9.85
N GLN A 118 -5.47 24.49 8.88
CA GLN A 118 -4.01 24.55 9.03
C GLN A 118 -3.37 25.69 8.24
N GLU A 119 -4.16 26.58 7.68
CA GLU A 119 -3.71 27.78 6.98
C GLU A 119 -2.68 27.48 5.86
N TYR A 120 -2.94 26.45 5.04
CA TYR A 120 -2.03 26.06 3.96
C TYR A 120 -1.91 27.14 2.86
N PHE A 121 -2.98 27.87 2.58
CA PHE A 121 -3.07 28.84 1.48
C PHE A 121 -2.98 30.27 1.95
N ALA A 122 -2.53 31.17 1.06
CA ALA A 122 -2.35 32.58 1.34
C ALA A 122 -3.68 33.32 1.58
N GLY A 123 -4.76 32.82 0.98
CA GLY A 123 -6.10 33.40 1.16
C GLY A 123 -7.22 32.45 0.74
N THR A 124 -8.45 32.91 0.93
CA THR A 124 -9.66 32.13 0.59
C THR A 124 -9.75 31.87 -0.92
N ASP A 125 -9.29 32.79 -1.75
CA ASP A 125 -9.33 32.64 -3.21
C ASP A 125 -8.38 31.53 -3.67
N ASP A 126 -7.20 31.40 -3.04
CA ASP A 126 -6.24 30.33 -3.30
C ASP A 126 -6.77 28.96 -2.82
N LEU A 127 -7.40 28.91 -1.64
CA LEU A 127 -8.07 27.72 -1.12
C LEU A 127 -9.18 27.25 -2.04
N ASN A 128 -10.03 28.16 -2.51
CA ASN A 128 -11.11 27.86 -3.43
C ASN A 128 -10.56 27.40 -4.80
N ALA A 129 -9.52 28.06 -5.31
CA ALA A 129 -8.88 27.64 -6.56
C ALA A 129 -8.33 26.21 -6.47
N PHE A 130 -7.66 25.87 -5.37
CA PHE A 130 -7.17 24.52 -5.10
C PHE A 130 -8.32 23.50 -5.02
N SER A 131 -9.35 23.78 -4.25
CA SER A 131 -10.50 22.90 -4.05
C SER A 131 -11.22 22.60 -5.37
N ASP A 132 -11.49 23.64 -6.16
CA ASP A 132 -12.19 23.50 -7.43
C ASP A 132 -11.33 22.80 -8.48
N ASP A 133 -10.05 23.13 -8.59
CA ASP A 133 -9.13 22.45 -9.51
C ASP A 133 -8.96 20.97 -9.15
N LEU A 134 -8.90 20.64 -7.86
CA LEU A 134 -8.86 19.24 -7.41
C LEU A 134 -10.16 18.51 -7.78
N LYS A 135 -11.33 19.13 -7.53
CA LYS A 135 -12.63 18.58 -7.90
C LYS A 135 -12.74 18.35 -9.41
N TYR A 136 -12.28 19.32 -10.22
CA TYR A 136 -12.24 19.19 -11.67
C TYR A 136 -11.39 18.02 -12.15
N LEU A 137 -10.19 17.88 -11.61
CA LEU A 137 -9.27 16.80 -11.99
C LEU A 137 -9.86 15.40 -11.69
N LEU A 138 -10.55 15.25 -10.56
CA LEU A 138 -11.12 13.98 -10.14
C LEU A 138 -12.39 13.63 -10.94
N VAL A 139 -13.32 14.55 -11.15
CA VAL A 139 -14.58 14.29 -11.87
C VAL A 139 -14.34 14.02 -13.36
N ASN A 140 -13.33 14.65 -13.95
CA ASN A 140 -12.94 14.44 -15.35
C ASN A 140 -11.95 13.27 -15.54
N GLN A 141 -11.71 12.45 -14.52
CA GLN A 141 -10.79 11.29 -14.58
C GLN A 141 -9.38 11.64 -15.08
N LYS A 142 -8.94 12.87 -14.84
CA LYS A 142 -7.55 13.31 -15.11
C LYS A 142 -6.59 12.81 -14.04
N ALA A 143 -7.14 12.55 -12.85
CA ALA A 143 -6.41 12.05 -11.70
C ALA A 143 -7.28 11.15 -10.82
N ALA A 144 -6.63 10.32 -10.00
CA ALA A 144 -7.27 9.55 -8.96
C ALA A 144 -6.34 9.34 -7.77
N PHE A 145 -6.89 9.37 -6.56
CA PHE A 145 -6.18 8.94 -5.35
C PHE A 145 -6.16 7.43 -5.21
N ASN A 146 -5.29 6.93 -4.34
CA ASN A 146 -5.27 5.53 -3.92
C ASN A 146 -6.58 5.11 -3.21
N SER A 147 -6.83 3.80 -3.16
CA SER A 147 -8.05 3.24 -2.56
C SER A 147 -8.29 3.64 -1.10
N PRO A 148 -7.29 3.69 -0.18
CA PRO A 148 -7.52 4.14 1.19
C PRO A 148 -8.05 5.56 1.33
N VAL A 149 -7.67 6.49 0.47
CA VAL A 149 -8.26 7.84 0.45
C VAL A 149 -9.76 7.75 0.13
N TRP A 150 -10.13 7.05 -0.93
CA TRP A 150 -11.53 6.87 -1.30
C TRP A 150 -12.35 6.12 -0.26
N PHE A 151 -11.72 5.18 0.46
CA PHE A 151 -12.42 4.40 1.49
C PHE A 151 -12.63 5.19 2.79
N ASN A 152 -11.63 5.94 3.24
CA ASN A 152 -11.56 6.38 4.62
C ASN A 152 -11.67 7.90 4.79
N CYS A 153 -11.17 8.71 3.80
CA CYS A 153 -11.21 10.16 3.88
C CYS A 153 -12.64 10.69 3.90
N GLY A 154 -12.96 11.51 4.91
CA GLY A 154 -14.29 12.07 5.12
C GLY A 154 -15.36 11.07 5.59
N PHE A 155 -14.97 9.82 5.84
CA PHE A 155 -15.85 8.79 6.41
C PHE A 155 -15.43 8.40 7.83
N GLU A 156 -14.14 8.20 8.06
CA GLU A 156 -13.60 7.93 9.39
C GLU A 156 -13.17 9.24 10.06
N PRO A 157 -13.37 9.39 11.38
CA PRO A 157 -12.94 10.62 12.09
C PRO A 157 -11.43 10.86 12.02
N THR A 158 -10.63 9.79 12.04
CA THR A 158 -9.18 9.80 11.91
C THR A 158 -8.78 8.79 10.83
N PRO A 159 -8.87 9.19 9.55
CA PRO A 159 -8.76 8.23 8.46
C PRO A 159 -7.31 7.79 8.24
N GLN A 160 -7.12 6.50 7.97
CA GLN A 160 -5.90 5.98 7.38
C GLN A 160 -6.02 6.15 5.86
N CYS A 161 -5.11 6.91 5.25
CA CYS A 161 -5.18 7.31 3.83
C CYS A 161 -4.00 6.81 2.98
N SER A 162 -3.00 6.13 3.56
CA SER A 162 -1.85 5.63 2.82
C SER A 162 -2.10 4.24 2.25
N ALA A 163 -1.61 3.99 1.02
CA ALA A 163 -1.78 2.71 0.35
C ALA A 163 -0.67 1.71 0.68
N CYS A 164 0.56 2.20 0.82
CA CYS A 164 1.76 1.40 0.88
C CYS A 164 2.48 1.63 2.20
N PHE A 165 2.88 0.53 2.83
CA PHE A 165 3.60 0.52 4.10
C PHE A 165 4.83 -0.38 4.01
N ILE A 166 5.88 0.01 4.71
CA ILE A 166 7.04 -0.82 4.99
C ILE A 166 7.12 -0.94 6.51
N ASN A 167 7.24 -2.16 7.01
CA ASN A 167 7.33 -2.44 8.44
C ASN A 167 8.65 -3.13 8.78
N SER A 168 9.21 -2.80 9.93
CA SER A 168 10.34 -3.51 10.52
C SER A 168 9.91 -4.74 11.30
N VAL A 169 10.85 -5.63 11.53
CA VAL A 169 10.74 -6.75 12.48
C VAL A 169 12.09 -7.05 13.11
N ASP A 170 12.10 -7.34 14.40
CA ASP A 170 13.26 -7.80 15.15
C ASP A 170 13.11 -9.28 15.51
N ASP A 171 14.22 -9.94 15.84
CA ASP A 171 14.25 -11.36 16.22
C ASP A 171 13.73 -11.61 17.64
N THR A 172 12.55 -11.11 17.93
CA THR A 172 11.83 -11.33 19.19
C THR A 172 10.38 -11.73 18.91
N MET A 173 9.83 -12.60 19.75
CA MET A 173 8.43 -13.03 19.60
C MET A 173 7.47 -11.84 19.66
N GLU A 174 7.75 -10.85 20.51
CA GLU A 174 6.94 -9.64 20.62
C GLU A 174 6.94 -8.83 19.32
N SER A 175 8.09 -8.61 18.70
CA SER A 175 8.20 -7.91 17.42
C SER A 175 7.50 -8.67 16.29
N ILE A 176 7.70 -9.99 16.23
CA ILE A 176 7.07 -10.88 15.24
C ILE A 176 5.53 -10.84 15.34
N LEU A 177 4.98 -10.90 16.56
CA LEU A 177 3.53 -10.80 16.78
C LEU A 177 3.01 -9.38 16.56
N THR A 178 3.80 -8.36 16.89
CA THR A 178 3.47 -6.95 16.62
C THR A 178 3.38 -6.71 15.11
N LEU A 179 4.28 -7.27 14.31
CA LEU A 179 4.20 -7.20 12.85
C LEU A 179 2.88 -7.81 12.35
N ALA A 180 2.50 -9.01 12.82
CA ALA A 180 1.23 -9.65 12.44
C ALA A 180 0.01 -8.78 12.77
N LYS A 181 -0.02 -8.15 13.96
CA LYS A 181 -1.07 -7.23 14.37
C LYS A 181 -1.12 -5.98 13.48
N THR A 182 0.03 -5.37 13.22
CA THR A 182 0.15 -4.15 12.40
C THR A 182 -0.33 -4.41 10.98
N GLU A 183 0.13 -5.49 10.35
CA GLU A 183 -0.32 -5.90 9.02
C GLU A 183 -1.83 -6.17 8.98
N GLY A 184 -2.37 -6.87 9.97
CA GLY A 184 -3.81 -7.11 10.07
C GLY A 184 -4.63 -5.82 10.12
N MET A 185 -4.16 -4.81 10.84
CA MET A 185 -4.81 -3.49 10.86
C MET A 185 -4.70 -2.78 9.51
N LEU A 186 -3.54 -2.85 8.84
CA LEU A 186 -3.35 -2.27 7.51
C LEU A 186 -4.26 -2.92 6.48
N PHE A 187 -4.40 -4.23 6.49
CA PHE A 187 -5.30 -4.95 5.60
C PHE A 187 -6.76 -4.53 5.81
N LYS A 188 -7.19 -4.35 7.06
CA LYS A 188 -8.54 -3.85 7.36
C LYS A 188 -8.86 -2.53 6.66
N PHE A 189 -7.89 -1.61 6.57
CA PHE A 189 -8.07 -0.30 5.96
C PHE A 189 -7.80 -0.25 4.45
N GLY A 190 -7.43 -1.36 3.85
CA GLY A 190 -7.25 -1.46 2.39
C GLY A 190 -5.84 -1.19 1.90
N SER A 191 -4.86 -1.24 2.78
CA SER A 191 -3.45 -0.95 2.46
C SER A 191 -2.65 -2.22 2.19
N GLY A 192 -1.55 -2.05 1.44
CA GLY A 192 -0.52 -3.06 1.26
C GLY A 192 0.66 -2.84 2.20
N THR A 193 1.37 -3.91 2.53
CA THR A 193 2.51 -3.89 3.44
C THR A 193 3.67 -4.73 2.91
N GLY A 194 4.90 -4.34 3.21
CA GLY A 194 6.09 -5.14 2.96
C GLY A 194 7.02 -5.17 4.15
N SER A 195 7.74 -6.28 4.30
CA SER A 195 8.66 -6.49 5.42
C SER A 195 9.83 -7.36 4.98
N ASN A 196 11.02 -7.01 5.40
CA ASN A 196 12.20 -7.86 5.28
C ASN A 196 12.34 -8.71 6.55
N LEU A 197 12.27 -10.02 6.39
CA LEU A 197 12.33 -10.96 7.52
C LEU A 197 13.75 -11.46 7.85
N SER A 198 14.77 -10.91 7.21
CA SER A 198 16.16 -11.37 7.38
C SER A 198 16.73 -11.12 8.78
N ALA A 199 16.10 -10.25 9.57
CA ALA A 199 16.46 -10.09 10.96
C ALA A 199 16.03 -11.27 11.85
N ILE A 200 15.06 -12.08 11.42
CA ILE A 200 14.60 -13.26 12.17
C ILE A 200 15.62 -14.38 11.96
N ARG A 201 16.09 -14.97 13.06
CA ARG A 201 17.06 -16.09 13.01
C ARG A 201 16.55 -17.27 12.21
N SER A 202 17.46 -18.00 11.59
CA SER A 202 17.18 -19.20 10.80
C SER A 202 16.51 -20.31 11.62
N SER A 203 15.70 -21.11 10.94
CA SER A 203 15.12 -22.34 11.48
C SER A 203 16.15 -23.35 12.00
N ARG A 204 17.42 -23.20 11.62
CA ARG A 204 18.56 -24.06 12.02
C ARG A 204 19.41 -23.47 13.15
N GLU A 205 19.07 -22.27 13.65
CA GLU A 205 19.76 -21.66 14.79
C GLU A 205 19.14 -22.09 16.11
N VAL A 206 20.00 -22.25 17.11
CA VAL A 206 19.61 -22.78 18.42
C VAL A 206 19.03 -21.71 19.31
N LEU A 207 17.97 -22.02 20.03
CA LEU A 207 17.38 -21.17 21.07
C LEU A 207 18.17 -21.25 22.38
N ALA A 208 18.18 -20.16 23.15
CA ALA A 208 18.85 -20.12 24.44
C ALA A 208 18.41 -21.21 25.45
N GLY A 209 17.17 -21.68 25.36
CA GLY A 209 16.60 -22.75 26.16
C GLY A 209 16.83 -24.15 25.60
N GLY A 210 17.59 -24.30 24.51
CA GLY A 210 17.72 -25.54 23.72
C GLY A 210 16.61 -25.69 22.67
N GLY A 211 16.84 -26.55 21.67
CA GLY A 211 15.98 -26.67 20.50
C GLY A 211 16.29 -25.67 19.40
N THR A 212 15.58 -25.75 18.28
CA THR A 212 15.79 -24.89 17.11
C THR A 212 14.70 -23.83 16.97
N ALA A 213 15.02 -22.73 16.30
CA ALA A 213 14.06 -21.66 15.99
C ALA A 213 13.05 -22.09 14.91
N SER A 214 11.97 -21.32 14.77
CA SER A 214 10.95 -21.60 13.73
C SER A 214 11.39 -21.09 12.34
N GLY A 215 12.23 -20.07 12.30
CA GLY A 215 12.69 -19.41 11.08
C GLY A 215 11.63 -18.53 10.38
N PRO A 216 12.06 -17.64 9.47
CA PRO A 216 11.19 -16.68 8.80
C PRO A 216 10.10 -17.38 7.96
N VAL A 217 10.42 -18.46 7.24
CA VAL A 217 9.47 -19.16 6.35
C VAL A 217 8.29 -19.76 7.14
N SER A 218 8.51 -20.21 8.38
CA SER A 218 7.43 -20.68 9.24
C SER A 218 6.51 -19.56 9.69
N PHE A 219 7.05 -18.40 10.07
CA PHE A 219 6.24 -17.24 10.45
C PHE A 219 5.47 -16.66 9.26
N MET A 220 6.02 -16.73 8.04
CA MET A 220 5.31 -16.35 6.81
C MET A 220 3.96 -17.05 6.64
N LYS A 221 3.84 -18.33 7.05
CA LYS A 221 2.55 -19.07 7.00
C LYS A 221 1.48 -18.39 7.86
N GLY A 222 1.85 -17.92 9.05
CA GLY A 222 0.95 -17.18 9.93
C GLY A 222 0.54 -15.84 9.33
N TYR A 223 1.50 -15.09 8.81
CA TYR A 223 1.23 -13.80 8.16
C TYR A 223 0.36 -13.95 6.90
N ASP A 224 0.61 -14.96 6.08
CA ASP A 224 -0.19 -15.27 4.89
C ASP A 224 -1.63 -15.63 5.25
N ALA A 225 -1.82 -16.43 6.31
CA ALA A 225 -3.14 -16.80 6.81
C ALA A 225 -3.94 -15.56 7.26
N PHE A 226 -3.33 -14.63 8.00
CA PHE A 226 -3.99 -13.36 8.35
C PHE A 226 -4.36 -12.54 7.11
N ALA A 227 -3.48 -12.45 6.12
CA ALA A 227 -3.74 -11.77 4.86
C ALA A 227 -4.91 -12.40 4.10
N GLY A 228 -5.04 -13.72 4.15
CA GLY A 228 -6.14 -14.46 3.50
C GLY A 228 -7.51 -14.28 4.15
N VAL A 229 -7.57 -14.12 5.47
CA VAL A 229 -8.85 -14.05 6.20
C VAL A 229 -9.37 -12.62 6.41
N ILE A 230 -8.51 -11.62 6.39
CA ILE A 230 -8.92 -10.22 6.62
C ILE A 230 -9.42 -9.60 5.32
N LYS A 231 -10.72 -9.27 5.28
CA LYS A 231 -11.34 -8.59 4.14
C LYS A 231 -11.12 -7.09 4.23
N SER A 232 -10.41 -6.54 3.25
CA SER A 232 -10.08 -5.13 3.14
C SER A 232 -11.33 -4.25 3.05
N GLY A 233 -11.49 -3.32 3.98
CA GLY A 233 -12.62 -2.38 4.02
C GLY A 233 -14.01 -3.04 4.07
N GLY A 234 -14.12 -4.28 4.57
CA GLY A 234 -15.36 -5.08 4.55
C GLY A 234 -15.78 -5.52 3.12
N LYS A 235 -14.92 -5.36 2.12
CA LYS A 235 -15.14 -5.68 0.71
C LYS A 235 -14.20 -6.81 0.22
N THR A 236 -14.36 -7.23 -1.01
CA THR A 236 -13.67 -8.39 -1.61
C THR A 236 -12.23 -8.12 -2.05
N ARG A 237 -11.59 -7.02 -1.63
CA ARG A 237 -10.18 -6.77 -1.94
C ARG A 237 -9.30 -7.69 -1.11
N ARG A 238 -8.41 -8.45 -1.76
CA ARG A 238 -7.37 -9.22 -1.08
C ARG A 238 -6.35 -8.29 -0.45
N ALA A 239 -5.80 -8.70 0.68
CA ALA A 239 -4.61 -8.10 1.26
C ALA A 239 -3.44 -8.21 0.28
N ALA A 240 -2.60 -7.21 0.22
CA ALA A 240 -1.36 -7.23 -0.56
C ALA A 240 -0.17 -7.20 0.41
N LYS A 241 0.72 -8.18 0.30
CA LYS A 241 1.89 -8.32 1.16
C LYS A 241 3.13 -8.60 0.32
N MET A 242 4.25 -7.98 0.69
CA MET A 242 5.60 -8.32 0.22
C MET A 242 6.37 -8.92 1.39
N VAL A 243 7.02 -10.04 1.13
CA VAL A 243 8.00 -10.64 2.04
C VAL A 243 9.35 -10.68 1.35
N ILE A 244 10.37 -10.18 2.03
CA ILE A 244 11.73 -10.10 1.52
C ILE A 244 12.63 -10.94 2.40
N LEU A 245 13.56 -11.67 1.77
CA LEU A 245 14.68 -12.33 2.45
C LEU A 245 15.98 -12.04 1.71
N ASN A 246 17.02 -11.68 2.45
CA ASN A 246 18.34 -11.43 1.88
C ASN A 246 19.00 -12.75 1.44
N ALA A 247 19.77 -12.71 0.38
CA ALA A 247 20.43 -13.91 -0.17
C ALA A 247 21.45 -14.55 0.80
N GLU A 248 21.99 -13.79 1.75
CA GLU A 248 22.88 -14.34 2.79
C GLU A 248 22.19 -15.03 3.95
N HIS A 249 20.84 -15.01 4.01
CA HIS A 249 20.11 -15.66 5.10
C HIS A 249 20.18 -17.18 4.99
N PRO A 250 20.38 -17.94 6.11
CA PRO A 250 20.53 -19.39 6.02
C PRO A 250 19.29 -20.16 5.51
N ASP A 251 18.09 -19.60 5.64
CA ASP A 251 16.85 -20.21 5.13
C ASP A 251 16.52 -19.77 3.69
N ILE A 252 17.49 -19.24 2.95
CA ILE A 252 17.26 -18.67 1.60
C ILE A 252 16.74 -19.72 0.60
N VAL A 253 17.23 -20.92 0.65
CA VAL A 253 16.79 -22.01 -0.26
C VAL A 253 15.35 -22.40 0.03
N ASP A 254 14.98 -22.52 1.30
CA ASP A 254 13.60 -22.80 1.71
C ASP A 254 12.67 -21.66 1.29
N PHE A 255 13.13 -20.41 1.40
CA PHE A 255 12.36 -19.25 0.96
C PHE A 255 12.15 -19.21 -0.55
N ILE A 256 13.18 -19.49 -1.36
CA ILE A 256 13.08 -19.54 -2.82
C ILE A 256 12.05 -20.59 -3.26
N ASN A 257 12.09 -21.76 -2.63
CA ASN A 257 11.27 -22.90 -3.04
C ASN A 257 9.86 -22.92 -2.41
N CYS A 258 9.59 -22.15 -1.36
CA CYS A 258 8.37 -22.30 -0.56
C CYS A 258 7.07 -22.19 -1.38
N LYS A 259 7.00 -21.29 -2.37
CA LYS A 259 5.83 -21.16 -3.25
C LYS A 259 5.79 -22.24 -4.34
N VAL A 260 6.93 -22.63 -4.89
CA VAL A 260 7.02 -23.71 -5.88
C VAL A 260 6.49 -25.01 -5.31
N ASP A 261 6.82 -25.30 -4.06
CA ASP A 261 6.35 -26.52 -3.38
C ASP A 261 4.84 -26.48 -3.10
N GLU A 262 4.30 -25.33 -2.78
CA GLU A 262 2.85 -25.16 -2.60
C GLU A 262 2.10 -25.19 -3.95
N GLU A 263 2.68 -24.67 -5.02
CA GLU A 263 2.13 -24.75 -6.38
C GLU A 263 2.04 -26.21 -6.85
N ARG A 264 3.09 -27.00 -6.61
CA ARG A 264 3.08 -28.45 -6.90
C ARG A 264 1.98 -29.19 -6.12
N LYS A 265 1.70 -28.82 -4.87
CA LYS A 265 0.59 -29.36 -4.09
C LYS A 265 -0.76 -28.98 -4.70
N ALA A 266 -0.93 -27.73 -5.13
CA ALA A 266 -2.15 -27.27 -5.80
C ALA A 266 -2.40 -28.06 -7.09
N TRP A 267 -1.37 -28.29 -7.90
CA TRP A 267 -1.49 -29.13 -9.12
C TRP A 267 -1.91 -30.57 -8.79
N ALA A 268 -1.31 -31.18 -7.76
CA ALA A 268 -1.70 -32.53 -7.34
C ALA A 268 -3.17 -32.60 -6.88
N LEU A 269 -3.68 -31.54 -6.23
CA LEU A 269 -5.09 -31.44 -5.85
C LEU A 269 -5.99 -31.26 -7.07
N ILE A 270 -5.59 -30.47 -8.04
CA ILE A 270 -6.33 -30.28 -9.31
C ILE A 270 -6.41 -31.60 -10.08
N ASP A 271 -5.30 -32.32 -10.18
CA ASP A 271 -5.24 -33.64 -10.81
C ASP A 271 -6.14 -34.67 -10.08
N ALA A 272 -6.31 -34.52 -8.75
CA ALA A 272 -7.25 -35.30 -7.95
C ALA A 272 -8.71 -34.84 -8.08
N GLY A 273 -9.02 -33.82 -8.88
CA GLY A 273 -10.38 -33.36 -9.20
C GLY A 273 -10.88 -32.19 -8.36
N TYR A 274 -10.02 -31.52 -7.57
CA TYR A 274 -10.39 -30.29 -6.88
C TYR A 274 -10.46 -29.12 -7.87
N ASP A 275 -11.35 -28.15 -7.60
CA ASP A 275 -11.50 -26.96 -8.44
C ASP A 275 -10.21 -26.10 -8.39
N GLY A 276 -9.59 -25.94 -9.55
CA GLY A 276 -8.35 -25.18 -9.77
C GLY A 276 -8.58 -23.70 -10.07
N SER A 277 -9.80 -23.18 -9.93
CA SER A 277 -10.02 -21.73 -10.04
C SER A 277 -9.27 -20.96 -8.95
N PHE A 278 -8.94 -19.69 -9.22
CA PHE A 278 -8.13 -18.85 -8.32
C PHE A 278 -8.67 -18.75 -6.87
N THR A 279 -9.96 -18.93 -6.67
CA THR A 279 -10.61 -18.99 -5.36
C THR A 279 -11.08 -20.38 -4.98
N GLY A 280 -10.75 -21.38 -5.80
CA GLY A 280 -11.15 -22.76 -5.62
C GLY A 280 -10.42 -23.46 -4.46
N PRO A 281 -10.93 -24.63 -4.03
CA PRO A 281 -10.40 -25.36 -2.89
C PRO A 281 -8.94 -25.82 -3.07
N ALA A 282 -8.45 -26.02 -4.31
CA ALA A 282 -7.05 -26.37 -4.54
C ALA A 282 -6.11 -25.25 -4.04
N TYR A 283 -6.32 -24.02 -4.51
CA TYR A 283 -5.51 -22.88 -4.09
C TYR A 283 -5.85 -22.35 -2.70
N ALA A 284 -7.07 -22.54 -2.21
CA ALA A 284 -7.44 -22.15 -0.85
C ALA A 284 -6.80 -23.00 0.25
N SER A 285 -6.27 -24.19 -0.08
CA SER A 285 -5.68 -25.14 0.86
C SER A 285 -4.16 -25.09 0.95
N VAL A 286 -3.48 -24.34 0.10
CA VAL A 286 -2.01 -24.19 0.09
C VAL A 286 -1.60 -22.82 0.64
N PHE A 287 -0.35 -22.73 1.15
CA PHE A 287 0.17 -21.51 1.76
C PHE A 287 0.70 -20.49 0.74
N PHE A 288 1.02 -19.30 1.21
CA PHE A 288 1.71 -18.21 0.50
C PHE A 288 0.95 -17.65 -0.71
N GLN A 289 -0.39 -17.75 -0.73
CA GLN A 289 -1.22 -17.26 -1.82
C GLN A 289 -1.53 -15.75 -1.74
N ASN A 290 -1.22 -15.12 -0.61
CA ASN A 290 -1.56 -13.72 -0.33
C ASN A 290 -0.32 -12.82 -0.22
N SER A 291 0.87 -13.35 -0.49
CA SER A 291 2.13 -12.60 -0.44
C SER A 291 2.89 -12.68 -1.75
N ASN A 292 3.57 -11.59 -2.12
CA ASN A 292 4.64 -11.59 -3.09
C ASN A 292 5.96 -11.81 -2.35
N ASN A 293 6.83 -12.66 -2.86
CA ASN A 293 8.14 -12.94 -2.26
C ASN A 293 9.24 -12.34 -3.12
N SER A 294 10.27 -11.75 -2.50
CA SER A 294 11.44 -11.25 -3.23
C SER A 294 12.74 -11.60 -2.49
N VAL A 295 13.71 -12.09 -3.24
CA VAL A 295 15.09 -12.26 -2.75
C VAL A 295 15.83 -10.92 -2.91
N ARG A 296 16.47 -10.47 -1.85
CA ARG A 296 17.27 -9.25 -1.88
C ARG A 296 18.74 -9.60 -2.04
N VAL A 297 19.35 -9.12 -3.12
CA VAL A 297 20.71 -9.44 -3.55
C VAL A 297 21.59 -8.19 -3.60
N THR A 298 22.88 -8.34 -3.28
CA THR A 298 23.88 -7.31 -3.45
C THR A 298 24.58 -7.42 -4.81
N ASP A 299 25.29 -6.37 -5.21
CA ASP A 299 26.16 -6.42 -6.38
C ASP A 299 27.24 -7.53 -6.27
N ASP A 300 27.74 -7.79 -5.06
CA ASP A 300 28.71 -8.85 -4.85
C ASP A 300 28.12 -10.23 -5.15
N PHE A 301 26.90 -10.50 -4.69
CA PHE A 301 26.18 -11.72 -5.09
C PHE A 301 26.05 -11.83 -6.60
N MET A 302 25.63 -10.74 -7.27
CA MET A 302 25.44 -10.75 -8.71
C MET A 302 26.74 -10.98 -9.49
N ARG A 303 27.85 -10.35 -9.06
CA ARG A 303 29.17 -10.59 -9.67
C ARG A 303 29.59 -12.06 -9.52
N LEU A 304 29.48 -12.62 -8.30
CA LEU A 304 29.81 -14.04 -8.08
C LEU A 304 28.91 -14.97 -8.90
N ALA A 305 27.63 -14.66 -9.03
CA ALA A 305 26.71 -15.46 -9.85
C ALA A 305 27.04 -15.41 -11.34
N LEU A 306 27.58 -14.28 -11.86
CA LEU A 306 27.96 -14.13 -13.27
C LEU A 306 29.36 -14.68 -13.57
N ASP A 307 30.32 -14.47 -12.69
CA ASP A 307 31.73 -14.81 -12.89
C ASP A 307 32.07 -16.24 -12.43
N GLY A 308 31.17 -16.89 -11.71
CA GLY A 308 31.37 -18.19 -11.07
C GLY A 308 32.11 -18.06 -9.73
N GLY A 309 31.40 -18.15 -8.64
CA GLY A 309 31.98 -18.05 -7.30
C GLY A 309 31.02 -18.50 -6.21
N GLU A 310 31.58 -18.70 -5.02
CA GLU A 310 30.84 -19.18 -3.86
C GLU A 310 30.15 -18.05 -3.12
N TRP A 311 28.91 -18.27 -2.72
CA TRP A 311 28.12 -17.43 -1.86
C TRP A 311 27.90 -18.10 -0.50
N GLN A 312 28.14 -17.34 0.59
CA GLN A 312 28.01 -17.86 1.95
C GLN A 312 26.77 -17.31 2.63
N THR A 313 25.96 -18.18 3.19
CA THR A 313 24.93 -17.80 4.15
C THR A 313 25.51 -17.67 5.56
N ARG A 314 24.90 -16.80 6.37
CA ARG A 314 25.42 -16.48 7.70
C ARG A 314 24.31 -16.51 8.73
N ALA A 315 24.60 -17.14 9.88
CA ALA A 315 23.70 -17.13 11.02
C ALA A 315 23.39 -15.68 11.45
N VAL A 316 22.12 -15.41 11.74
CA VAL A 316 21.65 -14.07 12.13
C VAL A 316 22.20 -13.71 13.52
N THR A 317 22.34 -14.67 14.42
CA THR A 317 22.69 -14.43 15.82
C THR A 317 24.17 -14.13 16.06
N ASP A 318 25.08 -14.73 15.28
CA ASP A 318 26.54 -14.63 15.52
C ASP A 318 27.38 -14.40 14.25
N GLY A 319 26.74 -14.36 13.06
CA GLY A 319 27.40 -14.09 11.78
C GLY A 319 28.28 -15.23 11.24
N ARG A 320 28.31 -16.41 11.91
CA ARG A 320 29.09 -17.55 11.42
C ARG A 320 28.54 -18.04 10.08
N VAL A 321 29.43 -18.55 9.24
CA VAL A 321 29.03 -19.21 7.99
C VAL A 321 28.23 -20.45 8.30
N MET A 322 27.05 -20.59 7.67
CA MET A 322 26.17 -21.75 7.82
C MET A 322 26.31 -22.68 6.63
N ASP A 323 26.19 -22.17 5.42
CA ASP A 323 26.34 -22.91 4.17
C ASP A 323 27.11 -22.10 3.15
N THR A 324 27.63 -22.82 2.17
CA THR A 324 28.29 -22.27 1.00
C THR A 324 27.64 -22.87 -0.25
N TYR A 325 27.23 -22.02 -1.17
CA TYR A 325 26.56 -22.39 -2.44
C TYR A 325 27.36 -21.81 -3.59
N GLU A 326 27.30 -22.43 -4.76
CA GLU A 326 27.63 -21.77 -5.99
C GLU A 326 26.60 -20.65 -6.24
N ALA A 327 27.06 -19.38 -6.39
CA ALA A 327 26.15 -18.25 -6.49
C ALA A 327 25.25 -18.34 -7.72
N ASN A 328 25.74 -18.90 -8.84
CA ASN A 328 24.95 -19.12 -10.04
C ASN A 328 23.84 -20.17 -9.84
N GLU A 329 24.05 -21.19 -9.00
CA GLU A 329 23.00 -22.19 -8.69
C GLU A 329 21.86 -21.54 -7.91
N LEU A 330 22.16 -20.65 -6.95
CA LEU A 330 21.11 -19.88 -6.25
C LEU A 330 20.35 -18.97 -7.22
N LEU A 331 21.05 -18.28 -8.13
CA LEU A 331 20.39 -17.45 -9.15
C LEU A 331 19.51 -18.28 -10.09
N GLN A 332 19.96 -19.49 -10.45
CA GLN A 332 19.16 -20.40 -11.25
C GLN A 332 17.91 -20.86 -10.50
N MET A 333 18.02 -21.23 -9.21
CA MET A 333 16.85 -21.60 -8.38
C MET A 333 15.82 -20.48 -8.32
N ILE A 334 16.27 -19.22 -8.15
CA ILE A 334 15.38 -18.03 -8.18
C ILE A 334 14.66 -17.96 -9.52
N SER A 335 15.40 -18.10 -10.63
CA SER A 335 14.85 -18.01 -11.99
C SER A 335 13.84 -19.13 -12.28
N GLU A 336 14.13 -20.36 -11.84
CA GLU A 336 13.24 -21.51 -11.98
C GLU A 336 11.96 -21.34 -11.16
N GLY A 337 12.07 -20.85 -9.91
CA GLY A 337 10.92 -20.52 -9.07
C GLY A 337 10.02 -19.48 -9.72
N THR A 338 10.61 -18.39 -10.19
CA THR A 338 9.91 -17.32 -10.90
C THR A 338 9.20 -17.84 -12.16
N TYR A 339 9.84 -18.72 -12.91
CA TYR A 339 9.23 -19.32 -14.11
C TYR A 339 8.02 -20.21 -13.77
N VAL A 340 8.07 -20.94 -12.65
CA VAL A 340 7.01 -21.88 -12.26
C VAL A 340 5.78 -21.16 -11.69
N CYS A 341 5.97 -20.21 -10.80
CA CYS A 341 4.86 -19.61 -10.03
C CYS A 341 4.88 -18.07 -9.94
N GLY A 342 5.77 -17.38 -10.67
CA GLY A 342 5.89 -15.93 -10.66
C GLY A 342 6.66 -15.36 -9.47
N ASP A 343 7.10 -16.18 -8.53
CA ASP A 343 7.87 -15.84 -7.34
C ASP A 343 9.08 -16.79 -7.14
N PRO A 344 10.15 -16.32 -6.48
CA PRO A 344 10.34 -14.99 -5.95
C PRO A 344 10.75 -13.97 -7.03
N GLY A 345 10.41 -12.70 -6.82
CA GLY A 345 11.05 -11.59 -7.49
C GLY A 345 12.46 -11.33 -6.96
N MET A 346 13.16 -10.33 -7.50
CA MET A 346 14.50 -9.95 -7.08
C MET A 346 14.58 -8.45 -6.81
N GLN A 347 15.27 -8.08 -5.73
CA GLN A 347 15.54 -6.68 -5.37
C GLN A 347 17.06 -6.47 -5.25
N PHE A 348 17.57 -5.42 -5.89
CA PHE A 348 19.00 -5.12 -5.99
C PHE A 348 19.41 -4.15 -4.87
N ASP A 349 19.85 -4.67 -3.74
CA ASP A 349 20.13 -3.93 -2.50
C ASP A 349 21.10 -2.76 -2.70
N THR A 350 22.21 -3.00 -3.39
CA THR A 350 23.24 -1.98 -3.61
C THR A 350 22.68 -0.81 -4.40
N THR A 351 22.08 -1.08 -5.56
CA THR A 351 21.46 -0.05 -6.41
C THR A 351 20.37 0.73 -5.69
N ILE A 352 19.49 0.02 -4.95
CA ILE A 352 18.41 0.67 -4.19
C ILE A 352 18.97 1.66 -3.16
N ASN A 353 20.02 1.28 -2.43
CA ASN A 353 20.63 2.14 -1.43
C ASN A 353 21.52 3.24 -2.02
N ASP A 354 22.10 3.05 -3.19
CA ASP A 354 22.82 4.09 -3.94
C ASP A 354 21.88 5.22 -4.40
N TRP A 355 20.63 4.89 -4.71
CA TRP A 355 19.60 5.86 -5.10
C TRP A 355 18.80 6.42 -3.91
N HIS A 356 19.15 6.01 -2.69
CA HIS A 356 18.41 6.43 -1.49
C HIS A 356 18.54 7.94 -1.24
N THR A 357 17.41 8.63 -1.16
CA THR A 357 17.37 10.10 -0.98
C THR A 357 17.61 10.56 0.46
N CYS A 358 17.55 9.65 1.43
CA CYS A 358 17.75 9.92 2.86
C CYS A 358 18.77 8.96 3.51
N PRO A 359 19.98 8.77 2.94
CA PRO A 359 20.91 7.70 3.37
C PRO A 359 21.44 7.88 4.82
N ASN A 360 21.40 9.11 5.35
CA ASN A 360 21.83 9.40 6.72
C ASN A 360 20.80 9.01 7.78
N ALA A 361 19.56 8.70 7.40
CA ALA A 361 18.51 8.32 8.34
C ALA A 361 18.57 6.83 8.68
N SER A 362 18.59 5.97 7.68
CA SER A 362 18.74 4.52 7.78
C SER A 362 18.89 3.93 6.37
N ARG A 363 19.14 2.62 6.25
CA ARG A 363 19.10 1.90 4.98
C ARG A 363 17.66 1.60 4.55
N ILE A 364 17.47 1.41 3.24
CA ILE A 364 16.26 0.80 2.68
C ILE A 364 16.44 -0.71 2.74
N ASN A 365 15.61 -1.40 3.55
CA ASN A 365 15.65 -2.84 3.72
C ASN A 365 14.51 -3.57 2.99
N ALA A 366 13.42 -2.89 2.70
CA ALA A 366 12.21 -3.48 2.16
C ALA A 366 11.50 -2.57 1.14
N SER A 367 10.45 -3.10 0.54
CA SER A 367 9.53 -2.38 -0.33
C SER A 367 8.08 -2.68 0.06
N ASN A 368 7.14 -1.93 -0.49
CA ASN A 368 5.72 -2.29 -0.51
C ASN A 368 5.45 -3.51 -1.43
N PRO A 369 4.21 -4.04 -1.51
CA PRO A 369 3.91 -5.26 -2.27
C PRO A 369 4.22 -5.22 -3.77
N CYS A 370 4.09 -4.06 -4.41
CA CYS A 370 4.34 -3.89 -5.85
C CYS A 370 5.76 -3.42 -6.18
N SER A 371 6.59 -3.18 -5.16
CA SER A 371 7.99 -2.74 -5.23
C SER A 371 8.22 -1.34 -5.84
N GLU A 372 7.18 -0.52 -5.99
CA GLU A 372 7.32 0.87 -6.43
C GLU A 372 7.73 1.82 -5.30
N TYR A 373 7.48 1.45 -4.04
CA TYR A 373 7.85 2.23 -2.87
C TYR A 373 8.97 1.54 -2.10
N MET A 374 10.17 2.09 -2.20
CA MET A 374 11.38 1.65 -1.51
C MET A 374 11.89 2.80 -0.64
N PHE A 375 11.71 2.67 0.67
CA PHE A 375 12.06 3.71 1.62
C PHE A 375 12.39 3.11 2.98
N LEU A 376 12.46 3.95 4.01
CA LEU A 376 12.76 3.55 5.37
C LEU A 376 11.73 2.56 5.91
N ASP A 377 12.18 1.65 6.77
CA ASP A 377 11.29 0.82 7.58
C ASP A 377 10.39 1.70 8.46
N ASP A 378 9.23 1.19 8.82
CA ASP A 378 8.20 1.90 9.58
C ASP A 378 7.80 3.23 8.93
N SER A 379 7.49 3.18 7.64
CA SER A 379 7.04 4.32 6.86
C SER A 379 5.79 3.98 6.02
N ALA A 380 5.11 5.03 5.58
CA ALA A 380 3.92 4.93 4.74
C ALA A 380 4.00 5.90 3.57
N CYS A 381 3.42 5.52 2.43
CA CYS A 381 3.33 6.35 1.24
C CYS A 381 1.86 6.59 0.86
N ASN A 382 1.50 7.86 0.69
CA ASN A 382 0.23 8.24 0.07
C ASN A 382 0.41 8.31 -1.45
N LEU A 383 -0.52 7.73 -2.20
CA LEU A 383 -0.42 7.62 -3.65
C LEU A 383 -1.55 8.35 -4.36
N ALA A 384 -1.23 8.94 -5.52
CA ALA A 384 -2.16 9.39 -6.53
C ALA A 384 -1.62 9.04 -7.92
N SER A 385 -2.48 9.08 -8.94
CA SER A 385 -2.10 8.81 -10.33
C SER A 385 -2.72 9.82 -11.27
N LEU A 386 -1.98 10.19 -12.31
CA LEU A 386 -2.41 11.05 -13.41
C LEU A 386 -2.70 10.20 -14.65
N ASN A 387 -3.78 10.51 -15.36
CA ASN A 387 -4.11 9.91 -16.64
C ASN A 387 -3.48 10.74 -17.78
N LEU A 388 -2.37 10.26 -18.35
CA LEU A 388 -1.60 10.97 -19.37
C LEU A 388 -2.43 11.30 -20.62
N MET A 389 -3.35 10.41 -21.02
CA MET A 389 -4.21 10.63 -22.18
C MET A 389 -5.10 11.85 -22.06
N GLN A 390 -5.39 12.30 -20.84
CA GLN A 390 -6.20 13.49 -20.57
C GLN A 390 -5.42 14.82 -20.69
N PHE A 391 -4.12 14.75 -21.00
CA PHE A 391 -3.25 15.92 -21.22
C PHE A 391 -2.74 16.00 -22.66
N ILE A 392 -3.37 15.30 -23.60
CA ILE A 392 -3.10 15.44 -25.02
C ILE A 392 -4.03 16.52 -25.57
N LYS A 393 -3.46 17.50 -26.28
CA LYS A 393 -4.19 18.54 -27.02
C LYS A 393 -4.72 17.94 -28.31
N ASP A 394 -5.94 18.27 -28.69
CA ASP A 394 -6.54 17.91 -29.99
C ASP A 394 -6.62 16.40 -30.31
N GLY A 395 -6.79 15.55 -29.29
CA GLY A 395 -6.96 14.10 -29.46
C GLY A 395 -5.66 13.34 -29.68
N ASP A 396 -5.76 12.13 -30.28
CA ASP A 396 -4.64 11.15 -30.38
C ASP A 396 -3.41 11.61 -31.16
N GLN A 397 -3.47 12.69 -31.89
CA GLN A 397 -2.35 13.25 -32.64
C GLN A 397 -1.89 14.61 -32.12
N GLY A 398 -2.46 15.05 -30.99
CA GLY A 398 -2.15 16.33 -30.39
C GLY A 398 -0.84 16.36 -29.63
N GLU A 399 -0.33 17.56 -29.41
CA GLU A 399 0.82 17.81 -28.56
C GLU A 399 0.47 17.58 -27.09
N PHE A 400 1.41 17.04 -26.29
CA PHE A 400 1.22 16.89 -24.84
C PHE A 400 1.20 18.25 -24.14
N ASP A 401 0.16 18.53 -23.33
CA ASP A 401 -0.04 19.78 -22.60
C ASP A 401 0.77 19.78 -21.30
N VAL A 402 2.07 20.08 -21.41
CA VAL A 402 3.00 20.12 -20.28
C VAL A 402 2.57 21.08 -19.19
N GLU A 403 2.00 22.26 -19.56
CA GLU A 403 1.59 23.27 -18.60
C GLU A 403 0.43 22.78 -17.72
N LYS A 404 -0.61 22.20 -18.33
CA LYS A 404 -1.71 21.60 -17.57
C LYS A 404 -1.27 20.38 -16.77
N PHE A 405 -0.38 19.55 -17.32
CA PHE A 405 0.17 18.43 -16.59
C PHE A 405 0.92 18.90 -15.33
N CYS A 406 1.79 19.88 -15.44
CA CYS A 406 2.50 20.48 -14.30
C CYS A 406 1.54 21.09 -13.26
N ALA A 407 0.47 21.74 -13.70
CA ALA A 407 -0.56 22.26 -12.80
C ALA A 407 -1.29 21.12 -12.05
N ALA A 408 -1.64 20.04 -12.73
CA ALA A 408 -2.26 18.86 -12.12
C ALA A 408 -1.32 18.19 -11.10
N VAL A 409 -0.02 18.05 -11.43
CA VAL A 409 1.00 17.57 -10.49
C VAL A 409 1.02 18.43 -9.22
N ARG A 410 1.06 19.75 -9.37
CA ARG A 410 1.05 20.68 -8.22
C ARG A 410 -0.19 20.49 -7.35
N THR A 411 -1.38 20.41 -7.97
CA THR A 411 -2.64 20.23 -7.25
C THR A 411 -2.64 18.92 -6.46
N LEU A 412 -2.22 17.82 -7.08
CA LEU A 412 -2.22 16.50 -6.42
C LEU A 412 -1.16 16.37 -5.32
N ILE A 413 0.05 16.86 -5.54
CA ILE A 413 1.11 16.85 -4.51
C ILE A 413 0.67 17.68 -3.30
N THR A 414 0.05 18.84 -3.51
CA THR A 414 -0.49 19.64 -2.42
C THR A 414 -1.60 18.90 -1.67
N ALA A 415 -2.51 18.25 -2.38
CA ALA A 415 -3.56 17.43 -1.76
C ALA A 415 -2.98 16.25 -0.94
N GLN A 416 -2.00 15.54 -1.50
CA GLN A 416 -1.33 14.43 -0.80
C GLN A 416 -0.58 14.90 0.44
N GLU A 417 0.08 16.06 0.37
CA GLU A 417 0.78 16.69 1.50
C GLU A 417 -0.19 17.00 2.65
N ILE A 418 -1.36 17.59 2.34
CA ILE A 418 -2.42 17.85 3.31
C ILE A 418 -2.93 16.54 3.93
N ILE A 419 -3.16 15.51 3.10
CA ILE A 419 -3.62 14.19 3.56
C ILE A 419 -2.62 13.57 4.53
N VAL A 420 -1.32 13.57 4.21
CA VAL A 420 -0.26 13.00 5.08
C VAL A 420 -0.23 13.68 6.44
N GLY A 421 -0.42 14.99 6.49
CA GLY A 421 -0.47 15.75 7.73
C GLY A 421 -1.66 15.41 8.64
N ASN A 422 -2.75 14.87 8.08
CA ASN A 422 -4.03 14.65 8.77
C ASN A 422 -4.44 13.17 8.87
N ALA A 423 -3.73 12.28 8.20
CA ALA A 423 -4.00 10.85 8.25
C ALA A 423 -3.57 10.22 9.58
N SER A 424 -4.22 9.12 9.94
CA SER A 424 -3.81 8.26 11.05
C SER A 424 -2.90 7.13 10.59
N TYR A 425 -2.07 6.64 11.50
CA TYR A 425 -1.11 5.57 11.24
C TYR A 425 -1.22 4.47 12.30
N PRO A 426 -0.97 3.19 11.97
CA PRO A 426 -1.22 2.06 12.88
C PRO A 426 -0.24 1.99 14.05
N THR A 427 0.97 2.55 13.90
CA THR A 427 1.98 2.59 14.95
C THR A 427 2.57 3.98 15.13
N PRO A 428 3.06 4.33 16.33
CA PRO A 428 3.75 5.60 16.55
C PRO A 428 5.01 5.78 15.69
N ALA A 429 5.73 4.70 15.38
CA ALA A 429 6.93 4.74 14.54
C ALA A 429 6.58 5.15 13.11
N ILE A 430 5.57 4.50 12.51
CA ILE A 430 5.09 4.85 11.17
C ILE A 430 4.57 6.30 11.14
N GLY A 431 3.84 6.72 12.16
CA GLY A 431 3.37 8.11 12.25
C GLY A 431 4.52 9.13 12.28
N ARG A 432 5.53 8.90 13.11
CA ARG A 432 6.73 9.77 13.15
C ARG A 432 7.45 9.84 11.81
N ASN A 433 7.72 8.69 11.20
CA ASN A 433 8.46 8.65 9.93
C ASN A 433 7.63 9.27 8.79
N SER A 434 6.32 9.02 8.76
CA SER A 434 5.43 9.62 7.76
C SER A 434 5.38 11.15 7.89
N HIS A 435 5.33 11.69 9.10
CA HIS A 435 5.34 13.13 9.32
C HIS A 435 6.72 13.77 9.12
N ASN A 436 7.81 13.07 9.46
CA ASN A 436 9.16 13.61 9.31
C ASN A 436 9.64 13.61 7.86
N TYR A 437 9.35 12.56 7.10
CA TYR A 437 9.87 12.36 5.75
C TYR A 437 8.84 12.57 4.66
N ARG A 438 7.54 12.52 4.99
CA ARG A 438 6.38 12.81 4.12
C ARG A 438 6.46 12.13 2.75
N PRO A 439 6.53 10.78 2.68
CA PRO A 439 6.65 10.08 1.41
C PRO A 439 5.36 10.22 0.59
N LEU A 440 5.48 10.74 -0.61
CA LEU A 440 4.39 10.92 -1.57
C LEU A 440 4.74 10.18 -2.85
N GLY A 441 3.80 9.38 -3.37
CA GLY A 441 3.91 8.74 -4.67
C GLY A 441 2.91 9.35 -5.64
N LEU A 442 3.37 9.97 -6.71
CA LEU A 442 2.54 10.45 -7.79
C LEU A 442 2.91 9.72 -9.07
N GLY A 443 2.09 8.72 -9.41
CA GLY A 443 2.24 7.92 -10.59
C GLY A 443 1.50 8.49 -11.80
N TYR A 444 1.66 7.82 -12.94
CA TYR A 444 0.95 8.13 -14.17
C TYR A 444 0.65 6.86 -14.96
N ALA A 445 -0.37 6.88 -15.78
CA ALA A 445 -0.79 5.78 -16.65
C ALA A 445 -1.38 6.32 -17.97
#